data_f6aec1e0324105859ab6cd6cc59b10a4
#
_entry.id   f6aec1e0324105859ab6cd6cc59b10a4
#
_cell.length_a   1.000
_cell.length_b   1.000
_cell.length_c   1.000
_cell.angle_alpha   90.00
_cell.angle_beta   90.00
_cell.angle_gamma   90.00
#
_symmetry.space_group_name_H-M   'P 1'
#
loop_
_entity.id
_entity.type
_entity.pdbx_description
1 polymer ?
#
loop_
_entity_poly.entity_id
_entity_poly.type
_entity_poly.pdbx_seq_one_letter_code
_entity_poly.pdbx_strand_id
1 'polypeptide(L)'
;MMRFILAGILVLMAAVIGLMTFNWYREPASGQPFGAPFALVDDKSQPITEAAFRGHPSAVFFGFTHCPEVCPTTLVEMDGWLKKLGDEGKDIRAYFVSVDPERDTPDVMSSYVTNVSTRITGITGDPAKVNQMVKDFKIFARKVPTENGDYTMDHTASVLLLKSDGDLFGTIAYQENPDAALAKLKRLATEG
;
A
#
# COMPACT_ATOMS: atom_id res chain seq x y z
N MET A 1 -43.68 -32.66 -29.74
CA MET A 1 -43.26 -32.55 -28.33
C MET A 1 -41.75 -32.22 -28.17
N MET A 2 -40.82 -32.96 -28.78
CA MET A 2 -39.35 -32.78 -28.65
C MET A 2 -38.84 -31.39 -29.02
N ARG A 3 -39.41 -30.72 -30.07
CA ARG A 3 -39.04 -29.35 -30.50
C ARG A 3 -39.36 -28.27 -29.46
N PHE A 4 -40.46 -28.43 -28.71
CA PHE A 4 -40.83 -27.47 -27.64
C PHE A 4 -39.98 -27.68 -26.37
N ILE A 5 -39.56 -28.94 -26.09
CA ILE A 5 -38.64 -29.24 -24.98
C ILE A 5 -37.26 -28.63 -25.27
N LEU A 6 -36.71 -28.76 -26.49
CA LEU A 6 -35.44 -28.16 -26.90
C LEU A 6 -35.47 -26.64 -26.85
N ALA A 7 -36.57 -26.01 -27.31
CA ALA A 7 -36.76 -24.58 -27.23
C ALA A 7 -36.78 -24.07 -25.79
N GLY A 8 -37.47 -24.80 -24.88
CA GLY A 8 -37.50 -24.48 -23.44
C GLY A 8 -36.13 -24.56 -22.77
N ILE A 9 -35.32 -25.57 -23.13
CA ILE A 9 -33.96 -25.74 -22.61
C ILE A 9 -33.03 -24.58 -23.06
N LEU A 10 -33.14 -24.17 -24.34
CA LEU A 10 -32.35 -23.04 -24.87
C LEU A 10 -32.69 -21.73 -24.19
N VAL A 11 -33.99 -21.46 -23.96
CA VAL A 11 -34.42 -20.24 -23.23
C VAL A 11 -33.91 -20.27 -21.79
N LEU A 12 -33.97 -21.42 -21.13
CA LEU A 12 -33.46 -21.56 -19.74
C LEU A 12 -31.96 -21.36 -19.67
N MET A 13 -31.20 -21.93 -20.59
CA MET A 13 -29.75 -21.71 -20.67
C MET A 13 -29.40 -20.24 -20.95
N ALA A 14 -30.09 -19.56 -21.85
CA ALA A 14 -29.89 -18.15 -22.13
C ALA A 14 -30.20 -17.29 -20.90
N ALA A 15 -31.25 -17.61 -20.14
CA ALA A 15 -31.59 -16.93 -18.89
C ALA A 15 -30.51 -17.14 -17.80
N VAL A 16 -30.01 -18.37 -17.66
CA VAL A 16 -28.94 -18.68 -16.70
C VAL A 16 -27.62 -17.96 -17.06
N ILE A 17 -27.24 -17.98 -18.34
CA ILE A 17 -26.06 -17.25 -18.83
C ILE A 17 -26.26 -15.74 -18.63
N GLY A 18 -27.43 -15.20 -18.93
CA GLY A 18 -27.76 -13.79 -18.69
C GLY A 18 -27.69 -13.40 -17.21
N LEU A 19 -28.18 -14.26 -16.31
CA LEU A 19 -28.08 -14.06 -14.87
C LEU A 19 -26.62 -14.16 -14.38
N MET A 20 -25.84 -15.11 -14.89
CA MET A 20 -24.42 -15.25 -14.52
C MET A 20 -23.60 -14.05 -15.01
N THR A 21 -23.80 -13.62 -16.25
CA THR A 21 -23.11 -12.42 -16.78
C THR A 21 -23.56 -11.15 -16.05
N PHE A 22 -24.84 -11.01 -15.75
CA PHE A 22 -25.36 -9.88 -14.99
C PHE A 22 -24.85 -9.84 -13.56
N ASN A 23 -24.74 -10.98 -12.86
CA ASN A 23 -24.10 -11.07 -11.54
C ASN A 23 -22.60 -10.78 -11.62
N TRP A 24 -21.91 -11.25 -12.66
CA TRP A 24 -20.49 -10.96 -12.85
C TRP A 24 -20.23 -9.47 -13.13
N TYR A 25 -21.12 -8.81 -13.90
CA TYR A 25 -21.07 -7.35 -14.09
C TYR A 25 -21.54 -6.56 -12.86
N ARG A 26 -22.32 -7.19 -11.97
CA ARG A 26 -22.80 -6.59 -10.71
C ARG A 26 -21.94 -6.90 -9.49
N GLU A 27 -20.98 -7.81 -9.59
CA GLU A 27 -19.99 -7.87 -8.51
C GLU A 27 -19.36 -6.47 -8.44
N PRO A 28 -19.66 -5.69 -7.36
CA PRO A 28 -18.87 -4.51 -7.11
C PRO A 28 -17.43 -5.00 -7.10
N ALA A 29 -16.55 -4.37 -7.85
CA ALA A 29 -15.12 -4.51 -7.66
C ALA A 29 -14.96 -4.50 -6.16
N SER A 30 -14.53 -5.63 -5.60
CA SER A 30 -14.65 -5.94 -4.17
C SER A 30 -14.16 -4.73 -3.39
N GLY A 31 -15.10 -3.92 -2.88
CA GLY A 31 -14.81 -2.67 -2.20
C GLY A 31 -14.19 -2.90 -0.82
N GLN A 32 -13.34 -3.91 -0.72
CA GLN A 32 -12.44 -4.09 0.38
C GLN A 32 -11.13 -3.40 -0.02
N PRO A 33 -10.71 -2.41 0.74
CA PRO A 33 -9.44 -1.72 0.54
C PRO A 33 -8.29 -2.72 0.40
N PHE A 34 -7.26 -2.35 -0.35
CA PHE A 34 -6.05 -3.15 -0.46
C PHE A 34 -5.44 -3.37 0.92
N GLY A 35 -5.08 -4.59 1.23
CA GLY A 35 -4.66 -5.03 2.56
C GLY A 35 -5.86 -5.48 3.42
N ALA A 36 -5.71 -5.43 4.73
CA ALA A 36 -6.74 -5.76 5.72
C ALA A 36 -6.77 -4.68 6.82
N PRO A 37 -7.83 -4.61 7.62
CA PRO A 37 -7.85 -3.75 8.80
C PRO A 37 -6.66 -4.02 9.72
N PHE A 38 -6.04 -2.96 10.23
CA PHE A 38 -4.94 -3.04 11.18
C PHE A 38 -5.13 -2.06 12.35
N ALA A 39 -4.46 -2.34 13.47
CA ALA A 39 -4.41 -1.44 14.63
C ALA A 39 -2.99 -1.41 15.16
N LEU A 40 -2.26 -0.35 14.82
CA LEU A 40 -0.86 -0.10 15.11
C LEU A 40 -0.69 1.26 15.80
N VAL A 41 0.53 1.77 15.86
CA VAL A 41 0.84 3.13 16.32
C VAL A 41 1.67 3.88 15.28
N ASP A 42 1.51 5.19 15.26
CA ASP A 42 2.35 6.06 14.45
C ASP A 42 3.69 6.39 15.16
N ASP A 43 4.53 7.14 14.50
CA ASP A 43 5.82 7.64 15.02
C ASP A 43 5.70 8.62 16.19
N LYS A 44 4.47 9.01 16.57
CA LYS A 44 4.15 9.82 17.76
C LYS A 44 3.46 9.01 18.84
N SER A 45 3.48 7.67 18.72
CA SER A 45 2.80 6.73 19.63
C SER A 45 1.27 6.91 19.68
N GLN A 46 0.66 7.52 18.63
CA GLN A 46 -0.78 7.63 18.54
C GLN A 46 -1.37 6.41 17.82
N PRO A 47 -2.54 5.92 18.23
CA PRO A 47 -3.21 4.83 17.53
C PRO A 47 -3.46 5.18 16.05
N ILE A 48 -3.10 4.26 15.15
CA ILE A 48 -3.34 4.36 13.71
C ILE A 48 -3.97 3.07 13.19
N THR A 49 -4.93 3.22 12.29
CA THR A 49 -5.65 2.11 11.67
C THR A 49 -5.70 2.28 10.16
N GLU A 50 -6.32 1.33 9.46
CA GLU A 50 -6.55 1.41 8.01
C GLU A 50 -7.33 2.67 7.58
N ALA A 51 -8.02 3.32 8.50
CA ALA A 51 -8.69 4.60 8.24
C ALA A 51 -7.70 5.70 7.81
N ALA A 52 -6.42 5.58 8.20
CA ALA A 52 -5.35 6.48 7.77
C ALA A 52 -5.06 6.41 6.25
N PHE A 53 -5.52 5.37 5.56
CA PHE A 53 -5.34 5.21 4.12
C PHE A 53 -6.63 5.52 3.33
N ARG A 54 -7.60 6.21 3.95
CA ARG A 54 -8.89 6.54 3.36
C ARG A 54 -9.18 8.03 3.39
N GLY A 55 -10.05 8.48 2.47
CA GLY A 55 -10.44 9.89 2.34
C GLY A 55 -9.40 10.76 1.64
N HIS A 56 -8.27 10.19 1.24
CA HIS A 56 -7.20 10.84 0.49
C HIS A 56 -6.31 9.80 -0.19
N PRO A 57 -5.66 10.13 -1.32
CA PRO A 57 -4.65 9.27 -1.93
C PRO A 57 -3.44 9.09 -0.99
N SER A 58 -2.78 7.92 -1.06
CA SER A 58 -1.65 7.63 -0.19
C SER A 58 -0.48 6.99 -0.96
N ALA A 59 0.74 7.33 -0.56
CA ALA A 59 1.98 6.69 -0.97
C ALA A 59 2.56 5.95 0.26
N VAL A 60 2.62 4.63 0.20
CA VAL A 60 3.00 3.78 1.34
C VAL A 60 4.25 2.99 1.00
N PHE A 61 5.32 3.20 1.75
CA PHE A 61 6.56 2.46 1.60
C PHE A 61 6.82 1.58 2.83
N PHE A 62 7.07 0.30 2.59
CA PHE A 62 7.43 -0.66 3.63
C PHE A 62 8.95 -0.79 3.68
N GLY A 63 9.54 -0.60 4.86
CA GLY A 63 10.98 -0.63 5.04
C GLY A 63 11.39 -0.72 6.52
N PHE A 64 12.64 -0.41 6.84
CA PHE A 64 13.15 -0.44 8.20
C PHE A 64 14.24 0.61 8.41
N THR A 65 14.40 1.08 9.65
CA THR A 65 15.29 2.20 9.96
C THR A 65 16.78 1.85 9.83
N HIS A 66 17.14 0.58 9.99
CA HIS A 66 18.52 0.08 9.88
C HIS A 66 18.94 -0.24 8.44
N CYS A 67 18.11 0.11 7.44
CA CYS A 67 18.46 -0.04 6.03
C CYS A 67 19.52 1.00 5.63
N PRO A 68 20.69 0.57 5.10
CA PRO A 68 21.80 1.51 4.88
C PRO A 68 21.59 2.43 3.65
N GLU A 69 20.79 2.03 2.67
CA GLU A 69 20.74 2.72 1.37
C GLU A 69 19.33 2.85 0.79
N VAL A 70 18.61 1.75 0.56
CA VAL A 70 17.35 1.74 -0.19
C VAL A 70 16.27 2.57 0.49
N CYS A 71 16.08 2.38 1.81
CA CYS A 71 15.01 3.06 2.53
C CYS A 71 15.22 4.58 2.64
N PRO A 72 16.39 5.10 3.07
CA PRO A 72 16.59 6.54 3.12
C PRO A 72 16.51 7.18 1.74
N THR A 73 17.04 6.54 0.69
CA THR A 73 16.94 7.04 -0.69
C THR A 73 15.48 7.13 -1.13
N THR A 74 14.70 6.07 -0.93
CA THR A 74 13.27 6.07 -1.32
C THR A 74 12.47 7.13 -0.59
N LEU A 75 12.70 7.35 0.71
CA LEU A 75 11.99 8.39 1.46
C LEU A 75 12.36 9.81 1.00
N VAL A 76 13.64 10.06 0.68
CA VAL A 76 14.09 11.33 0.09
C VAL A 76 13.44 11.56 -1.27
N GLU A 77 13.36 10.53 -2.12
CA GLU A 77 12.70 10.61 -3.41
C GLU A 77 11.20 10.88 -3.26
N MET A 78 10.50 10.19 -2.35
CA MET A 78 9.08 10.43 -2.05
C MET A 78 8.82 11.88 -1.63
N ASP A 79 9.61 12.42 -0.70
CA ASP A 79 9.51 13.82 -0.29
C ASP A 79 9.78 14.77 -1.47
N GLY A 80 10.79 14.47 -2.29
CA GLY A 80 11.12 15.22 -3.49
C GLY A 80 9.99 15.25 -4.53
N TRP A 81 9.33 14.11 -4.76
CA TRP A 81 8.18 14.04 -5.67
C TRP A 81 6.99 14.84 -5.14
N LEU A 82 6.67 14.72 -3.85
CA LEU A 82 5.58 15.49 -3.23
C LEU A 82 5.85 17.00 -3.26
N LYS A 83 7.11 17.42 -3.08
CA LYS A 83 7.52 18.83 -3.24
C LYS A 83 7.34 19.31 -4.68
N LYS A 84 7.74 18.51 -5.66
CA LYS A 84 7.60 18.86 -7.10
C LYS A 84 6.14 18.94 -7.55
N LEU A 85 5.24 18.14 -6.97
CA LEU A 85 3.81 18.21 -7.24
C LEU A 85 3.17 19.50 -6.70
N GLY A 86 3.70 20.06 -5.62
CA GLY A 86 3.14 21.27 -5.01
C GLY A 86 1.66 21.10 -4.67
N ASP A 87 0.83 22.02 -5.15
CA ASP A 87 -0.62 22.01 -4.88
C ASP A 87 -1.35 20.81 -5.50
N GLU A 88 -0.86 20.25 -6.63
CA GLU A 88 -1.46 19.07 -7.26
C GLU A 88 -1.37 17.83 -6.35
N GLY A 89 -0.33 17.73 -5.53
CA GLY A 89 -0.09 16.60 -4.64
C GLY A 89 -0.38 16.86 -3.16
N LYS A 90 -1.00 17.99 -2.80
CA LYS A 90 -1.19 18.40 -1.40
C LYS A 90 -2.01 17.41 -0.56
N ASP A 91 -2.92 16.69 -1.21
CA ASP A 91 -3.82 15.73 -0.56
C ASP A 91 -3.20 14.32 -0.47
N ILE A 92 -2.08 14.05 -1.17
CA ILE A 92 -1.38 12.77 -1.06
C ILE A 92 -0.68 12.69 0.29
N ARG A 93 -1.01 11.66 1.07
CA ARG A 93 -0.33 11.33 2.34
C ARG A 93 0.78 10.32 2.10
N ALA A 94 1.89 10.50 2.80
CA ALA A 94 3.05 9.61 2.70
C ALA A 94 3.26 8.85 4.02
N TYR A 95 3.46 7.54 3.91
CA TYR A 95 3.65 6.66 5.05
C TYR A 95 4.89 5.80 4.88
N PHE A 96 5.60 5.60 5.99
CA PHE A 96 6.70 4.65 6.11
C PHE A 96 6.32 3.59 7.14
N VAL A 97 6.09 2.37 6.70
CA VAL A 97 5.65 1.24 7.54
C VAL A 97 6.84 0.35 7.84
N SER A 98 7.10 0.09 9.12
CA SER A 98 8.20 -0.80 9.52
C SER A 98 7.92 -2.25 9.09
N VAL A 99 8.97 -2.93 8.61
CA VAL A 99 9.02 -4.39 8.45
C VAL A 99 9.90 -5.04 9.53
N ASP A 100 10.45 -4.23 10.46
CA ASP A 100 11.32 -4.66 11.56
C ASP A 100 10.91 -4.04 12.91
N PRO A 101 9.70 -4.30 13.35
CA PRO A 101 9.13 -3.65 14.55
C PRO A 101 9.87 -3.99 15.86
N GLU A 102 10.75 -4.98 15.84
CA GLU A 102 11.58 -5.30 17.02
C GLU A 102 12.64 -4.21 17.28
N ARG A 103 13.18 -3.58 16.22
CA ARG A 103 14.17 -2.49 16.31
C ARG A 103 13.53 -1.12 16.09
N ASP A 104 12.48 -1.06 15.29
CA ASP A 104 11.82 0.18 14.88
C ASP A 104 10.73 0.59 15.88
N THR A 105 11.11 1.01 17.07
CA THR A 105 10.19 1.60 18.06
C THR A 105 9.61 2.93 17.54
N PRO A 106 8.49 3.46 18.10
CA PRO A 106 7.95 4.76 17.70
C PRO A 106 8.99 5.89 17.74
N ASP A 107 9.83 5.95 18.79
CA ASP A 107 10.86 6.98 18.93
C ASP A 107 11.95 6.88 17.84
N VAL A 108 12.37 5.64 17.51
CA VAL A 108 13.33 5.37 16.44
C VAL A 108 12.72 5.78 15.08
N MET A 109 11.46 5.39 14.82
CA MET A 109 10.73 5.77 13.62
C MET A 109 10.58 7.28 13.51
N SER A 110 10.21 7.96 14.59
CA SER A 110 10.06 9.42 14.62
C SER A 110 11.36 10.12 14.27
N SER A 111 12.46 9.72 14.91
CA SER A 111 13.78 10.26 14.60
C SER A 111 14.19 10.03 13.15
N TYR A 112 13.90 8.83 12.64
CA TYR A 112 14.27 8.46 11.28
C TYR A 112 13.49 9.25 10.22
N VAL A 113 12.15 9.29 10.31
CA VAL A 113 11.33 9.97 9.30
C VAL A 113 11.49 11.50 9.36
N THR A 114 11.61 12.10 10.54
CA THR A 114 11.77 13.56 10.67
C THR A 114 13.11 14.07 10.14
N ASN A 115 14.15 13.24 10.15
CA ASN A 115 15.43 13.57 9.52
C ASN A 115 15.34 13.66 7.99
N VAL A 116 14.34 13.03 7.39
CA VAL A 116 14.10 13.08 5.94
C VAL A 116 13.03 14.12 5.60
N SER A 117 11.84 14.03 6.24
CA SER A 117 10.69 14.87 5.92
C SER A 117 9.66 14.87 7.04
N THR A 118 9.08 16.03 7.31
CA THR A 118 7.92 16.17 8.20
C THR A 118 6.59 15.78 7.53
N ARG A 119 6.59 15.40 6.25
CA ARG A 119 5.42 14.98 5.48
C ARG A 119 5.17 13.49 5.54
N ILE A 120 6.14 12.71 6.01
CA ILE A 120 6.07 11.25 6.08
C ILE A 120 5.69 10.86 7.50
N THR A 121 4.66 10.04 7.65
CA THR A 121 4.26 9.46 8.93
C THR A 121 4.82 8.06 9.04
N GLY A 122 5.56 7.78 10.11
CA GLY A 122 6.04 6.44 10.44
C GLY A 122 4.92 5.58 11.05
N ILE A 123 4.88 4.28 10.73
CA ILE A 123 3.94 3.32 11.30
C ILE A 123 4.73 2.11 11.80
N THR A 124 4.53 1.76 13.07
CA THR A 124 5.13 0.60 13.73
C THR A 124 4.20 0.05 14.82
N GLY A 125 4.64 -0.86 15.67
CA GLY A 125 3.86 -1.34 16.79
C GLY A 125 4.19 -2.76 17.20
N ASP A 126 3.21 -3.49 17.71
CA ASP A 126 3.36 -4.89 18.11
C ASP A 126 3.87 -5.74 16.94
N PRO A 127 4.96 -6.52 17.12
CA PRO A 127 5.57 -7.29 16.04
C PRO A 127 4.63 -8.27 15.34
N ALA A 128 3.71 -8.89 16.07
CA ALA A 128 2.77 -9.83 15.46
C ALA A 128 1.77 -9.10 14.56
N LYS A 129 1.30 -7.91 14.98
CA LYS A 129 0.37 -7.08 14.21
C LYS A 129 1.03 -6.46 12.98
N VAL A 130 2.27 -5.96 13.11
CA VAL A 130 3.04 -5.44 11.97
C VAL A 130 3.30 -6.55 10.95
N ASN A 131 3.74 -7.74 11.39
CA ASN A 131 3.95 -8.88 10.51
C ASN A 131 2.66 -9.34 9.81
N GLN A 132 1.50 -9.21 10.46
CA GLN A 132 0.21 -9.48 9.83
C GLN A 132 -0.09 -8.44 8.75
N MET A 133 0.07 -7.14 9.03
CA MET A 133 -0.10 -6.07 8.04
C MET A 133 0.81 -6.26 6.82
N VAL A 134 2.09 -6.57 7.02
CA VAL A 134 3.05 -6.86 5.95
C VAL A 134 2.54 -7.95 5.01
N LYS A 135 1.98 -9.05 5.55
CA LYS A 135 1.39 -10.14 4.77
C LYS A 135 0.12 -9.71 4.03
N ASP A 136 -0.75 -8.97 4.70
CA ASP A 136 -2.04 -8.54 4.14
C ASP A 136 -1.82 -7.56 2.97
N PHE A 137 -0.80 -6.71 3.06
CA PHE A 137 -0.37 -5.81 2.00
C PHE A 137 0.50 -6.49 0.93
N LYS A 138 0.66 -7.82 0.97
CA LYS A 138 1.44 -8.62 0.01
C LYS A 138 2.89 -8.18 -0.10
N ILE A 139 3.44 -7.67 0.98
CA ILE A 139 4.85 -7.28 1.07
C ILE A 139 5.67 -8.51 1.48
N PHE A 140 6.70 -8.79 0.73
CA PHE A 140 7.72 -9.74 1.17
C PHE A 140 8.61 -9.08 2.21
N ALA A 141 8.88 -9.76 3.32
CA ALA A 141 9.87 -9.35 4.32
C ALA A 141 10.48 -10.57 5.01
N ARG A 142 11.79 -10.56 5.19
CA ARG A 142 12.54 -11.66 5.80
C ARG A 142 13.79 -11.15 6.50
N LYS A 143 14.07 -11.65 7.71
CA LYS A 143 15.35 -11.45 8.39
C LYS A 143 16.47 -12.23 7.68
N VAL A 144 17.59 -11.57 7.45
CA VAL A 144 18.80 -12.15 6.85
C VAL A 144 19.95 -11.94 7.86
N PRO A 145 20.51 -13.00 8.44
CA PRO A 145 21.64 -12.90 9.35
C PRO A 145 22.85 -12.26 8.66
N THR A 146 23.59 -11.44 9.40
CA THR A 146 24.87 -10.88 8.98
C THR A 146 26.04 -11.54 9.68
N GLU A 147 27.26 -11.38 9.14
CA GLU A 147 28.48 -12.00 9.67
C GLU A 147 28.80 -11.59 11.11
N ASN A 148 28.30 -10.42 11.57
CA ASN A 148 28.56 -9.89 12.91
C ASN A 148 27.56 -10.38 13.98
N GLY A 149 26.71 -11.36 13.67
CA GLY A 149 25.68 -11.86 14.58
C GLY A 149 24.45 -10.98 14.71
N ASP A 150 24.35 -9.94 13.90
CA ASP A 150 23.17 -9.08 13.70
C ASP A 150 22.37 -9.58 12.49
N TYR A 151 21.34 -8.82 12.06
CA TYR A 151 20.56 -9.14 10.85
C TYR A 151 20.20 -7.87 10.07
N THR A 152 19.96 -8.07 8.80
CA THR A 152 19.26 -7.11 7.94
C THR A 152 17.90 -7.65 7.50
N MET A 153 17.08 -6.81 6.85
CA MET A 153 15.81 -7.24 6.28
C MET A 153 15.91 -7.26 4.76
N ASP A 154 15.48 -8.37 4.18
CA ASP A 154 15.21 -8.48 2.75
C ASP A 154 13.70 -8.24 2.55
N HIS A 155 13.31 -7.22 1.79
CA HIS A 155 11.91 -6.82 1.66
C HIS A 155 11.57 -6.22 0.29
N THR A 156 10.27 -6.16 -0.03
CA THR A 156 9.77 -5.48 -1.22
C THR A 156 10.10 -3.98 -1.15
N ALA A 157 10.83 -3.46 -2.15
CA ALA A 157 11.32 -2.09 -2.21
C ALA A 157 10.50 -1.20 -3.15
N SER A 158 9.19 -1.39 -3.21
CA SER A 158 8.28 -0.57 -4.03
C SER A 158 7.39 0.30 -3.13
N VAL A 159 7.14 1.53 -3.57
CA VAL A 159 6.13 2.41 -2.97
C VAL A 159 4.76 2.00 -3.51
N LEU A 160 3.84 1.63 -2.63
CA LEU A 160 2.44 1.39 -2.99
C LEU A 160 1.71 2.74 -3.12
N LEU A 161 0.92 2.87 -4.16
CA LEU A 161 0.02 4.00 -4.38
C LEU A 161 -1.41 3.54 -4.13
N LEU A 162 -2.08 4.13 -3.16
CA LEU A 162 -3.46 3.80 -2.79
C LEU A 162 -4.37 4.97 -3.12
N LYS A 163 -5.55 4.67 -3.67
CA LYS A 163 -6.61 5.64 -3.90
C LYS A 163 -7.24 6.11 -2.59
N SER A 164 -8.11 7.10 -2.67
CA SER A 164 -8.86 7.64 -1.52
C SER A 164 -9.83 6.64 -0.87
N ASP A 165 -10.27 5.62 -1.59
CA ASP A 165 -11.06 4.50 -1.05
C ASP A 165 -10.19 3.40 -0.40
N GLY A 166 -8.86 3.50 -0.52
CA GLY A 166 -7.88 2.53 -0.02
C GLY A 166 -7.52 1.44 -1.03
N ASP A 167 -8.07 1.45 -2.24
CA ASP A 167 -7.73 0.49 -3.28
C ASP A 167 -6.33 0.74 -3.87
N LEU A 168 -5.67 -0.32 -4.30
CA LEU A 168 -4.38 -0.22 -4.95
C LEU A 168 -4.52 0.45 -6.33
N PHE A 169 -3.88 1.61 -6.49
CA PHE A 169 -3.78 2.32 -7.77
C PHE A 169 -2.60 1.80 -8.61
N GLY A 170 -1.48 1.49 -7.97
CA GLY A 170 -0.27 1.03 -8.62
C GLY A 170 0.94 1.07 -7.70
N THR A 171 2.12 0.99 -8.28
CA THR A 171 3.38 1.03 -7.53
C THR A 171 4.43 1.90 -8.23
N ILE A 172 5.38 2.43 -7.46
CA ILE A 172 6.63 3.00 -7.95
C ILE A 172 7.75 2.06 -7.52
N ALA A 173 8.53 1.55 -8.47
CA ALA A 173 9.64 0.66 -8.18
C ALA A 173 10.84 1.43 -7.61
N TYR A 174 11.70 0.76 -6.87
CA TYR A 174 13.00 1.32 -6.50
C TYR A 174 13.81 1.67 -7.75
N GLN A 175 14.40 2.88 -7.80
CA GLN A 175 15.12 3.42 -8.95
C GLN A 175 14.27 3.55 -10.24
N GLU A 176 12.97 3.66 -10.11
CA GLU A 176 12.14 4.00 -11.27
C GLU A 176 12.50 5.39 -11.79
N ASN A 177 12.36 5.58 -13.12
CA ASN A 177 12.60 6.89 -13.73
C ASN A 177 11.79 7.99 -12.99
N PRO A 178 12.43 9.09 -12.52
CA PRO A 178 11.78 10.11 -11.71
C PRO A 178 10.56 10.78 -12.39
N ASP A 179 10.59 10.94 -13.72
CA ASP A 179 9.46 11.54 -14.45
C ASP A 179 8.29 10.56 -14.52
N ALA A 180 8.56 9.24 -14.66
CA ALA A 180 7.52 8.21 -14.61
C ALA A 180 6.89 8.12 -13.22
N ALA A 181 7.69 8.17 -12.15
CA ALA A 181 7.20 8.20 -10.77
C ALA A 181 6.31 9.43 -10.52
N LEU A 182 6.75 10.61 -10.95
CA LEU A 182 5.99 11.86 -10.84
C LEU A 182 4.68 11.80 -11.63
N ALA A 183 4.68 11.24 -12.85
CA ALA A 183 3.48 11.06 -13.65
C ALA A 183 2.46 10.14 -12.98
N LYS A 184 2.91 9.04 -12.35
CA LYS A 184 2.03 8.15 -11.57
C LYS A 184 1.38 8.87 -10.39
N LEU A 185 2.14 9.68 -9.66
CA LEU A 185 1.63 10.46 -8.53
C LEU A 185 0.65 11.55 -8.98
N LYS A 186 0.88 12.22 -10.12
CA LYS A 186 -0.07 13.17 -10.71
C LYS A 186 -1.40 12.47 -11.05
N ARG A 187 -1.33 11.30 -11.67
CA ARG A 187 -2.52 10.51 -11.96
C ARG A 187 -3.23 10.06 -10.67
N LEU A 188 -2.50 9.63 -9.66
CA LEU A 188 -3.06 9.30 -8.36
C LEU A 188 -3.80 10.48 -7.74
N ALA A 189 -3.25 11.69 -7.81
CA ALA A 189 -3.87 12.91 -7.28
C ALA A 189 -5.19 13.29 -7.97
N THR A 190 -5.36 12.89 -9.25
CA THR A 190 -6.54 13.27 -10.06
C THR A 190 -7.57 12.14 -10.21
N GLU A 191 -7.14 10.89 -10.16
CA GLU A 191 -7.95 9.71 -10.44
C GLU A 191 -8.16 8.82 -9.18
N GLY A 192 -7.42 9.09 -8.08
CA GLY A 192 -7.32 8.28 -6.86
C GLY A 192 -8.28 8.66 -5.69
#